data_14b8383173ca7cfa79bdc92e38df4580
#
_entry.id   14b8383173ca7cfa79bdc92e38df4580
#
_cell.length_a   1.000
_cell.length_b   1.000
_cell.length_c   1.000
_cell.angle_alpha   90.00
_cell.angle_beta   90.00
_cell.angle_gamma   90.00
#
_symmetry.space_group_name_H-M   'P 1'
#
loop_
_entity.id
_entity.type
_entity.pdbx_description
1 polymer ?
#
loop_
_entity_poly.entity_id
_entity_poly.type
_entity_poly.pdbx_seq_one_letter_code
_entity_poly.pdbx_strand_id
1 'polypeptide(L)'
;MRIAIVCPYDLYSPGGVQTHIMDIASELRKCGHYVKIIAPLCENGREENEHIIFFGKSRKIEFNKTRFDISIVYGKDKKKLVDTLRQYKFDIIHYHTIWTPFLPLQVLLASGSVNVATFHDTPPDNISGKLTKFVFLILGFFIMKRLDSVIAVSEAPAEHLVKIPGRKIHILPPCTDLTPFSPDIEPYISRSDQIVTILFLGRLEYRKGIDILLQAFSKLVNQNYNVRLLIAGNGNDAVKIERNIKSMNLSQIIMLGHIDESDKAACYTSCDIFCSPALYGESFGIVLVEAMASGRPVIAAANKGYSKLLQSKANLCLAKPGDAGDLYLKLRNLIVNRNLREELGQWGIEEAKKYQCSNLIHKYINIYEDALDFKR
;
A
#
# COMPACT_ATOMS: atom_id res chain seq x y z
N MET A 1 13.69 3.64 22.66
CA MET A 1 14.57 2.99 21.66
C MET A 1 15.02 4.02 20.62
N ARG A 2 16.19 3.79 20.02
CA ARG A 2 16.69 4.51 18.83
C ARG A 2 16.45 3.64 17.61
N ILE A 3 15.60 4.08 16.71
CA ILE A 3 15.07 3.27 15.60
C ILE A 3 15.44 3.93 14.26
N ALA A 4 15.98 3.14 13.33
CA ALA A 4 16.08 3.53 11.93
C ALA A 4 15.03 2.76 11.13
N ILE A 5 14.26 3.44 10.28
CA ILE A 5 13.34 2.81 9.33
C ILE A 5 13.91 2.98 7.92
N VAL A 6 14.12 1.87 7.22
CA VAL A 6 14.75 1.88 5.89
C VAL A 6 13.65 1.81 4.81
N CYS A 7 13.52 2.88 4.04
CA CYS A 7 12.68 2.96 2.86
C CYS A 7 13.49 2.60 1.61
N PRO A 8 13.07 1.63 0.79
CA PRO A 8 13.78 1.28 -0.44
C PRO A 8 13.50 2.22 -1.61
N TYR A 9 12.44 3.04 -1.51
CA TYR A 9 11.89 3.85 -2.58
C TYR A 9 12.09 5.36 -2.32
N ASP A 10 11.84 6.17 -3.35
CA ASP A 10 11.64 7.60 -3.15
C ASP A 10 10.48 7.82 -2.16
N LEU A 11 10.82 8.38 -0.99
CA LEU A 11 9.88 8.51 0.14
C LEU A 11 8.69 9.43 -0.18
N TYR A 12 8.86 10.34 -1.12
CA TYR A 12 7.85 11.32 -1.51
C TYR A 12 7.04 10.91 -2.75
N SER A 13 7.36 9.75 -3.33
CA SER A 13 6.52 9.18 -4.38
C SER A 13 5.28 8.51 -3.77
N PRO A 14 4.07 8.71 -4.34
CA PRO A 14 2.85 8.09 -3.81
C PRO A 14 2.93 6.56 -3.79
N GLY A 15 2.64 5.95 -2.65
CA GLY A 15 2.63 4.50 -2.50
C GLY A 15 2.36 4.01 -1.08
N GLY A 16 1.66 2.89 -0.96
CA GLY A 16 1.26 2.34 0.35
C GLY A 16 2.43 1.98 1.28
N VAL A 17 3.61 1.64 0.72
CA VAL A 17 4.81 1.39 1.54
C VAL A 17 5.33 2.68 2.15
N GLN A 18 5.38 3.76 1.36
CA GLN A 18 5.82 5.07 1.82
C GLN A 18 4.87 5.64 2.88
N THR A 19 3.55 5.56 2.64
CA THR A 19 2.52 5.94 3.62
C THR A 19 2.73 5.19 4.93
N HIS A 20 2.83 3.86 4.89
CA HIS A 20 3.07 3.06 6.10
C HIS A 20 4.37 3.44 6.82
N ILE A 21 5.47 3.73 6.10
CA ILE A 21 6.75 4.16 6.69
C ILE A 21 6.60 5.50 7.42
N MET A 22 5.91 6.45 6.80
CA MET A 22 5.68 7.78 7.39
C MET A 22 4.80 7.68 8.63
N ASP A 23 3.72 6.91 8.56
CA ASP A 23 2.74 6.74 9.64
C ASP A 23 3.38 6.03 10.86
N ILE A 24 4.09 4.91 10.64
CA ILE A 24 4.76 4.20 11.74
C ILE A 24 5.88 5.05 12.35
N ALA A 25 6.64 5.80 11.52
CA ALA A 25 7.69 6.68 12.02
C ALA A 25 7.12 7.82 12.87
N SER A 26 6.01 8.41 12.44
CA SER A 26 5.30 9.46 13.17
C SER A 26 4.79 8.94 14.50
N GLU A 27 4.11 7.79 14.49
CA GLU A 27 3.50 7.24 15.71
C GLU A 27 4.55 6.75 16.71
N LEU A 28 5.64 6.13 16.27
CA LEU A 28 6.75 5.77 17.14
C LEU A 28 7.38 6.99 17.82
N ARG A 29 7.46 8.16 17.13
CA ARG A 29 7.94 9.41 17.76
C ARG A 29 6.95 9.91 18.81
N LYS A 30 5.65 9.85 18.55
CA LYS A 30 4.61 10.19 19.56
C LYS A 30 4.72 9.30 20.80
N CYS A 31 5.13 8.03 20.63
CA CYS A 31 5.43 7.11 21.73
C CYS A 31 6.79 7.38 22.43
N GLY A 32 7.49 8.47 22.10
CA GLY A 32 8.75 8.87 22.76
C GLY A 32 10.00 8.16 22.24
N HIS A 33 9.93 7.47 21.10
CA HIS A 33 11.11 6.85 20.50
C HIS A 33 11.87 7.83 19.60
N TYR A 34 13.21 7.70 19.56
CA TYR A 34 14.02 8.43 18.61
C TYR A 34 14.01 7.72 17.26
N VAL A 35 13.41 8.33 16.23
CA VAL A 35 13.21 7.67 14.93
C VAL A 35 13.80 8.49 13.79
N LYS A 36 14.64 7.85 12.98
CA LYS A 36 15.13 8.36 11.70
C LYS A 36 14.66 7.46 10.56
N ILE A 37 14.38 8.06 9.40
CA ILE A 37 14.11 7.32 8.17
C ILE A 37 15.36 7.36 7.30
N ILE A 38 15.82 6.22 6.80
CA ILE A 38 16.90 6.11 5.83
C ILE A 38 16.25 5.83 4.46
N ALA A 39 16.44 6.72 3.50
CA ALA A 39 15.82 6.65 2.18
C ALA A 39 16.78 7.06 1.06
N PRO A 40 16.52 6.68 -0.21
CA PRO A 40 17.23 7.24 -1.35
C PRO A 40 16.89 8.72 -1.55
N LEU A 41 17.87 9.48 -2.04
CA LEU A 41 17.67 10.87 -2.43
C LEU A 41 16.74 10.94 -3.63
N CYS A 42 15.72 11.80 -3.55
CA CYS A 42 14.76 12.01 -4.63
C CYS A 42 15.40 12.70 -5.84
N GLU A 43 14.87 12.46 -7.03
CA GLU A 43 15.35 13.11 -8.26
C GLU A 43 15.28 14.64 -8.19
N ASN A 44 14.30 15.18 -7.49
CA ASN A 44 14.02 16.62 -7.40
C ASN A 44 14.67 17.31 -6.18
N GLY A 45 15.59 16.64 -5.49
CA GLY A 45 16.36 17.19 -4.38
C GLY A 45 15.50 17.94 -3.37
N ARG A 46 14.83 17.24 -2.45
CA ARG A 46 14.15 17.92 -1.33
C ARG A 46 15.12 18.12 -0.18
N GLU A 47 14.91 19.22 0.55
CA GLU A 47 15.73 19.62 1.69
C GLU A 47 15.84 18.50 2.72
N GLU A 48 17.04 18.38 3.33
CA GLU A 48 17.29 17.49 4.45
C GLU A 48 16.32 17.84 5.58
N ASN A 49 15.45 16.91 5.91
CA ASN A 49 14.61 16.99 7.09
C ASN A 49 15.39 16.34 8.25
N GLU A 50 15.33 16.93 9.44
CA GLU A 50 16.03 16.39 10.62
C GLU A 50 15.67 14.92 10.93
N HIS A 51 14.54 14.43 10.43
CA HIS A 51 14.07 13.06 10.62
C HIS A 51 14.46 12.09 9.51
N ILE A 52 15.07 12.56 8.42
CA ILE A 52 15.37 11.75 7.24
C ILE A 52 16.86 11.82 6.92
N ILE A 53 17.44 10.67 6.62
CA ILE A 53 18.85 10.55 6.19
C ILE A 53 18.84 9.97 4.78
N PHE A 54 19.35 10.73 3.82
CA PHE A 54 19.38 10.29 2.42
C PHE A 54 20.72 9.63 2.06
N PHE A 55 20.62 8.45 1.37
CA PHE A 55 21.77 7.74 0.83
C PHE A 55 21.50 7.25 -0.59
N GLY A 56 22.44 7.54 -1.50
CA GLY A 56 22.33 7.19 -2.90
C GLY A 56 21.21 7.96 -3.60
N LYS A 57 21.09 7.79 -4.91
CA LYS A 57 20.03 8.40 -5.73
C LYS A 57 19.03 7.33 -6.15
N SER A 58 17.75 7.63 -6.05
CA SER A 58 16.71 6.78 -6.61
C SER A 58 16.81 6.76 -8.15
N ARG A 59 16.70 5.56 -8.73
CA ARG A 59 16.63 5.34 -10.17
C ARG A 59 15.46 4.43 -10.47
N LYS A 60 14.58 4.87 -11.38
CA LYS A 60 13.45 4.05 -11.83
C LYS A 60 13.91 3.00 -12.82
N ILE A 61 13.62 1.75 -12.53
CA ILE A 61 13.83 0.63 -13.47
C ILE A 61 12.47 0.01 -13.76
N GLU A 62 12.33 -0.47 -14.99
CA GLU A 62 11.18 -1.24 -15.42
C GLU A 62 11.60 -2.71 -15.58
N PHE A 63 10.94 -3.61 -14.87
CA PHE A 63 11.11 -5.05 -15.00
C PHE A 63 9.74 -5.71 -15.04
N ASN A 64 9.49 -6.54 -16.05
CA ASN A 64 8.22 -7.24 -16.24
C ASN A 64 6.97 -6.31 -16.20
N LYS A 65 7.05 -5.16 -16.86
CA LYS A 65 5.97 -4.12 -16.90
C LYS A 65 5.64 -3.49 -15.53
N THR A 66 6.47 -3.73 -14.51
CA THR A 66 6.35 -3.07 -13.21
C THR A 66 7.53 -2.12 -13.03
N ARG A 67 7.26 -0.87 -12.71
CA ARG A 67 8.28 0.11 -12.35
C ARG A 67 8.55 0.05 -10.87
N PHE A 68 9.83 0.01 -10.50
CA PHE A 68 10.28 0.13 -9.13
C PHE A 68 11.57 0.96 -9.06
N ASP A 69 11.75 1.60 -7.92
CA ASP A 69 12.92 2.39 -7.65
C ASP A 69 14.03 1.50 -7.10
N ILE A 70 15.25 1.73 -7.55
CA ILE A 70 16.44 1.16 -6.94
C ILE A 70 17.39 2.27 -6.53
N SER A 71 18.16 2.02 -5.48
CA SER A 71 19.21 2.93 -5.04
C SER A 71 20.43 2.16 -4.60
N ILE A 72 21.59 2.56 -5.10
CA ILE A 72 22.90 1.99 -4.74
C ILE A 72 23.75 3.07 -4.09
N VAL A 73 24.36 2.71 -2.97
CA VAL A 73 25.35 3.55 -2.28
C VAL A 73 26.76 3.02 -2.60
N TYR A 74 27.62 3.86 -3.12
CA TYR A 74 28.99 3.47 -3.51
C TYR A 74 30.03 4.54 -3.13
N GLY A 75 31.31 4.18 -3.17
CA GLY A 75 32.43 5.10 -2.93
C GLY A 75 32.37 5.75 -1.55
N LYS A 76 32.46 7.09 -1.52
CA LYS A 76 32.45 7.90 -0.29
C LYS A 76 31.13 7.78 0.48
N ASP A 77 30.00 7.64 -0.23
CA ASP A 77 28.69 7.51 0.39
C ASP A 77 28.54 6.17 1.13
N LYS A 78 29.18 5.09 0.67
CA LYS A 78 29.20 3.81 1.40
C LYS A 78 29.91 3.95 2.74
N LYS A 79 31.04 4.68 2.79
CA LYS A 79 31.73 4.99 4.05
C LYS A 79 30.85 5.85 4.96
N LYS A 80 30.24 6.92 4.41
CA LYS A 80 29.31 7.78 5.13
C LYS A 80 28.14 6.97 5.72
N LEU A 81 27.57 5.99 4.99
CA LEU A 81 26.53 5.11 5.49
C LEU A 81 26.98 4.34 6.74
N VAL A 82 28.14 3.67 6.67
CA VAL A 82 28.70 2.90 7.80
C VAL A 82 28.97 3.80 9.00
N ASP A 83 29.60 4.96 8.77
CA ASP A 83 29.93 5.94 9.83
C ASP A 83 28.65 6.48 10.47
N THR A 84 27.61 6.76 9.68
CA THR A 84 26.29 7.19 10.17
C THR A 84 25.66 6.12 11.07
N LEU A 85 25.62 4.87 10.66
CA LEU A 85 25.06 3.79 11.47
C LEU A 85 25.80 3.64 12.81
N ARG A 86 27.12 3.78 12.80
CA ARG A 86 27.96 3.76 14.02
C ARG A 86 27.72 4.97 14.92
N GLN A 87 27.55 6.14 14.34
CA GLN A 87 27.34 7.40 15.09
C GLN A 87 25.96 7.39 15.77
N TYR A 88 24.91 6.99 15.05
CA TYR A 88 23.55 7.01 15.59
C TYR A 88 23.28 5.88 16.58
N LYS A 89 24.02 4.78 16.55
CA LYS A 89 23.88 3.64 17.47
C LYS A 89 22.42 3.22 17.63
N PHE A 90 21.76 2.90 16.51
CA PHE A 90 20.39 2.45 16.55
C PHE A 90 20.25 1.13 17.30
N ASP A 91 19.23 1.01 18.14
CA ASP A 91 18.85 -0.25 18.79
C ASP A 91 18.22 -1.19 17.74
N ILE A 92 17.31 -0.63 16.92
CA ILE A 92 16.55 -1.33 15.90
C ILE A 92 16.82 -0.68 14.53
N ILE A 93 17.00 -1.51 13.50
CA ILE A 93 16.85 -1.11 12.11
C ILE A 93 15.69 -1.90 11.50
N HIS A 94 14.63 -1.19 11.12
CA HIS A 94 13.43 -1.76 10.54
C HIS A 94 13.40 -1.53 9.03
N TYR A 95 13.46 -2.61 8.26
CA TYR A 95 13.48 -2.60 6.80
C TYR A 95 12.08 -2.80 6.24
N HIS A 96 11.73 -2.03 5.22
CA HIS A 96 10.52 -2.27 4.43
C HIS A 96 10.92 -2.79 3.05
N THR A 97 10.24 -3.84 2.57
CA THR A 97 10.48 -4.46 1.25
C THR A 97 11.98 -4.72 0.97
N ILE A 98 12.64 -5.43 1.87
CA ILE A 98 14.11 -5.66 1.83
C ILE A 98 14.56 -6.41 0.56
N TRP A 99 13.64 -7.03 -0.18
CA TRP A 99 13.89 -7.66 -1.48
C TRP A 99 14.27 -6.67 -2.57
N THR A 100 13.93 -5.39 -2.42
CA THR A 100 14.37 -4.34 -3.33
C THR A 100 15.88 -4.24 -3.25
N PRO A 101 16.60 -4.53 -4.36
CA PRO A 101 18.05 -4.64 -4.30
C PRO A 101 18.71 -3.31 -3.93
N PHE A 102 19.87 -3.44 -3.26
CA PHE A 102 20.88 -2.42 -2.97
C PHE A 102 20.73 -1.69 -1.65
N LEU A 103 20.09 -0.51 -1.50
CA LEU A 103 20.16 0.28 -0.28
C LEU A 103 19.76 -0.52 0.98
N PRO A 104 18.59 -1.19 1.04
CA PRO A 104 18.23 -1.96 2.23
C PRO A 104 19.22 -3.08 2.53
N LEU A 105 19.71 -3.77 1.51
CA LEU A 105 20.70 -4.83 1.66
C LEU A 105 22.05 -4.27 2.14
N GLN A 106 22.48 -3.11 1.61
CA GLN A 106 23.73 -2.46 2.04
C GLN A 106 23.67 -2.00 3.51
N VAL A 107 22.51 -1.48 3.95
CA VAL A 107 22.24 -1.16 5.36
C VAL A 107 22.29 -2.44 6.21
N LEU A 108 21.63 -3.52 5.78
CA LEU A 108 21.61 -4.80 6.50
C LEU A 108 23.00 -5.39 6.67
N LEU A 109 23.85 -5.33 5.62
CA LEU A 109 25.22 -5.83 5.67
C LEU A 109 26.14 -4.98 6.56
N ALA A 110 25.84 -3.70 6.73
CA ALA A 110 26.58 -2.79 7.58
C ALA A 110 26.02 -2.69 9.03
N SER A 111 24.86 -3.28 9.26
CA SER A 111 24.16 -3.19 10.54
C SER A 111 24.84 -4.01 11.64
N GLY A 112 25.03 -3.38 12.81
CA GLY A 112 25.30 -4.06 14.09
C GLY A 112 24.11 -4.09 15.05
N SER A 113 22.97 -3.50 14.64
CA SER A 113 21.73 -3.37 15.41
C SER A 113 20.86 -4.62 15.30
N VAL A 114 19.77 -4.69 16.07
CA VAL A 114 18.67 -5.65 15.83
C VAL A 114 17.99 -5.31 14.51
N ASN A 115 17.83 -6.30 13.65
CA ASN A 115 17.28 -6.15 12.30
C ASN A 115 15.86 -6.73 12.21
N VAL A 116 14.89 -5.87 11.97
CA VAL A 116 13.48 -6.26 11.77
C VAL A 116 13.09 -5.94 10.33
N ALA A 117 12.30 -6.77 9.67
CA ALA A 117 11.84 -6.48 8.32
C ALA A 117 10.34 -6.67 8.17
N THR A 118 9.67 -5.70 7.52
CA THR A 118 8.28 -5.81 7.06
C THR A 118 8.23 -6.09 5.57
N PHE A 119 7.52 -7.15 5.20
CA PHE A 119 7.31 -7.58 3.83
C PHE A 119 5.92 -7.14 3.36
N HIS A 120 5.91 -6.31 2.31
CA HIS A 120 4.71 -5.72 1.72
C HIS A 120 4.30 -6.40 0.43
N ASP A 121 5.23 -7.05 -0.26
CA ASP A 121 5.01 -7.51 -1.62
C ASP A 121 4.69 -9.01 -1.65
N THR A 122 3.73 -9.35 -2.51
CA THR A 122 3.50 -10.73 -2.94
C THR A 122 4.22 -10.90 -4.26
N PRO A 123 5.21 -11.81 -4.37
CA PRO A 123 5.87 -12.06 -5.64
C PRO A 123 4.83 -12.41 -6.72
N PRO A 124 5.01 -11.95 -7.96
CA PRO A 124 4.13 -12.36 -9.04
C PRO A 124 4.23 -13.87 -9.26
N ASP A 125 3.08 -14.54 -9.44
CA ASP A 125 2.99 -16.00 -9.66
C ASP A 125 3.78 -16.47 -10.91
N ASN A 126 4.15 -15.54 -11.78
CA ASN A 126 4.80 -15.77 -13.08
C ASN A 126 6.32 -15.54 -13.08
N ILE A 127 7.01 -15.75 -11.95
CA ILE A 127 8.49 -15.78 -12.03
C ILE A 127 8.88 -16.99 -12.87
N SER A 128 8.99 -16.76 -14.18
CA SER A 128 9.36 -17.79 -15.14
C SER A 128 10.86 -18.07 -15.04
N GLY A 129 11.18 -19.28 -14.62
CA GLY A 129 12.53 -19.84 -14.66
C GLY A 129 12.93 -20.49 -13.34
N LYS A 130 13.29 -21.77 -13.40
CA LYS A 130 13.82 -22.53 -12.24
C LYS A 130 15.06 -21.85 -11.64
N LEU A 131 15.89 -21.24 -12.47
CA LEU A 131 17.11 -20.55 -12.05
C LEU A 131 16.79 -19.27 -11.26
N THR A 132 15.83 -18.46 -11.72
CA THR A 132 15.42 -17.23 -11.03
C THR A 132 14.83 -17.57 -9.65
N LYS A 133 13.97 -18.58 -9.57
CA LYS A 133 13.42 -19.06 -8.28
C LYS A 133 14.53 -19.54 -7.34
N PHE A 134 15.52 -20.24 -7.85
CA PHE A 134 16.65 -20.73 -7.06
C PHE A 134 17.52 -19.59 -6.53
N VAL A 135 17.83 -18.58 -7.36
CA VAL A 135 18.58 -17.38 -6.93
C VAL A 135 17.81 -16.61 -5.84
N PHE A 136 16.51 -16.42 -6.02
CA PHE A 136 15.66 -15.77 -5.00
C PHE A 136 15.59 -16.58 -3.71
N LEU A 137 15.55 -17.89 -3.76
CA LEU A 137 15.59 -18.77 -2.58
C LEU A 137 16.89 -18.62 -1.80
N ILE A 138 18.03 -18.64 -2.49
CA ILE A 138 19.35 -18.50 -1.86
C ILE A 138 19.49 -17.12 -1.22
N LEU A 139 19.21 -16.05 -2.00
CA LEU A 139 19.28 -14.67 -1.51
C LEU A 139 18.33 -14.47 -0.33
N GLY A 140 17.11 -15.01 -0.45
CA GLY A 140 16.12 -15.01 0.61
C GLY A 140 16.61 -15.67 1.89
N PHE A 141 17.22 -16.82 1.78
CA PHE A 141 17.78 -17.52 2.94
C PHE A 141 18.88 -16.72 3.65
N PHE A 142 19.78 -16.08 2.90
CA PHE A 142 20.82 -15.23 3.46
C PHE A 142 20.26 -13.97 4.14
N ILE A 143 19.28 -13.31 3.53
CA ILE A 143 18.59 -12.16 4.10
C ILE A 143 17.87 -12.56 5.40
N MET A 144 17.06 -13.62 5.32
CA MET A 144 16.27 -14.09 6.45
C MET A 144 17.13 -14.51 7.65
N LYS A 145 18.32 -15.07 7.41
CA LYS A 145 19.28 -15.40 8.49
C LYS A 145 19.80 -14.18 9.24
N ARG A 146 19.86 -13.01 8.61
CA ARG A 146 20.35 -11.75 9.21
C ARG A 146 19.26 -10.94 9.89
N LEU A 147 17.99 -11.31 9.71
CA LEU A 147 16.85 -10.67 10.36
C LEU A 147 16.62 -11.31 11.73
N ASP A 148 16.49 -10.50 12.75
CA ASP A 148 16.18 -10.95 14.11
C ASP A 148 14.67 -11.16 14.28
N SER A 149 13.82 -10.37 13.58
CA SER A 149 12.38 -10.56 13.53
C SER A 149 11.81 -10.22 12.15
N VAL A 150 10.67 -10.84 11.81
CA VAL A 150 10.03 -10.72 10.49
C VAL A 150 8.55 -10.44 10.66
N ILE A 151 8.08 -9.40 9.95
CA ILE A 151 6.68 -9.00 9.88
C ILE A 151 6.21 -9.17 8.43
N ALA A 152 5.03 -9.74 8.24
CA ALA A 152 4.32 -9.75 6.98
C ALA A 152 3.01 -8.98 7.15
N VAL A 153 2.69 -8.08 6.23
CA VAL A 153 1.49 -7.23 6.33
C VAL A 153 0.18 -8.01 6.21
N SER A 154 0.25 -9.24 5.70
CA SER A 154 -0.86 -10.19 5.61
C SER A 154 -0.32 -11.60 5.39
N GLU A 155 -1.21 -12.59 5.29
CA GLU A 155 -0.80 -13.96 4.94
C GLU A 155 -0.27 -14.05 3.51
N ALA A 156 -0.74 -13.20 2.59
CA ALA A 156 -0.32 -13.23 1.20
C ALA A 156 1.22 -13.10 1.02
N PRO A 157 1.90 -12.07 1.55
CA PRO A 157 3.37 -12.06 1.56
C PRO A 157 3.98 -13.14 2.45
N ALA A 158 3.37 -13.50 3.60
CA ALA A 158 3.94 -14.48 4.52
C ALA A 158 4.11 -15.88 3.90
N GLU A 159 3.21 -16.30 3.01
CA GLU A 159 3.26 -17.59 2.30
C GLU A 159 4.51 -17.76 1.44
N HIS A 160 5.08 -16.66 0.96
CA HIS A 160 6.24 -16.66 0.05
C HIS A 160 7.59 -16.52 0.76
N LEU A 161 7.57 -16.29 2.08
CA LEU A 161 8.81 -16.11 2.84
C LEU A 161 9.50 -17.44 3.14
N VAL A 162 10.82 -17.43 3.05
CA VAL A 162 11.65 -18.57 3.46
C VAL A 162 11.57 -18.73 4.98
N LYS A 163 11.08 -19.86 5.43
CA LYS A 163 10.97 -20.16 6.86
C LYS A 163 12.33 -20.57 7.41
N ILE A 164 12.80 -19.89 8.43
CA ILE A 164 13.99 -20.25 9.20
C ILE A 164 13.57 -20.93 10.50
N PRO A 165 14.08 -22.13 10.83
CA PRO A 165 13.79 -22.79 12.09
C PRO A 165 14.04 -21.86 13.29
N GLY A 166 13.10 -21.83 14.24
CA GLY A 166 13.19 -21.00 15.44
C GLY A 166 12.83 -19.52 15.24
N ARG A 167 12.54 -19.05 14.02
CA ARG A 167 12.10 -17.68 13.76
C ARG A 167 10.61 -17.60 13.44
N LYS A 168 9.91 -16.75 14.19
CA LYS A 168 8.49 -16.50 13.99
C LYS A 168 8.30 -15.42 12.92
N ILE A 169 7.35 -15.63 12.00
CA ILE A 169 6.84 -14.59 11.10
C ILE A 169 5.58 -14.03 11.76
N HIS A 170 5.60 -12.75 12.09
CA HIS A 170 4.46 -12.05 12.65
C HIS A 170 3.58 -11.54 11.51
N ILE A 171 2.29 -11.84 11.55
CA ILE A 171 1.32 -11.23 10.64
C ILE A 171 0.74 -10.01 11.33
N LEU A 172 1.12 -8.83 10.83
CA LEU A 172 0.69 -7.57 11.39
C LEU A 172 0.36 -6.59 10.25
N PRO A 173 -0.90 -6.14 10.14
CA PRO A 173 -1.30 -5.21 9.10
C PRO A 173 -0.51 -3.89 9.19
N PRO A 174 -0.35 -3.17 8.07
CA PRO A 174 0.31 -1.87 8.10
C PRO A 174 -0.50 -0.93 8.98
N CYS A 175 0.17 -0.23 9.87
CA CYS A 175 -0.47 0.85 10.58
C CYS A 175 -0.66 2.05 9.64
N THR A 176 -1.86 2.63 9.67
CA THR A 176 -2.26 3.72 8.77
C THR A 176 -2.78 4.86 9.63
N ASP A 177 -2.34 6.08 9.39
CA ASP A 177 -2.95 7.25 10.02
C ASP A 177 -4.30 7.54 9.34
N LEU A 178 -5.38 7.16 10.01
CA LEU A 178 -6.74 7.37 9.53
C LEU A 178 -7.36 8.68 10.04
N THR A 179 -6.61 9.47 10.82
CA THR A 179 -7.10 10.74 11.37
C THR A 179 -7.62 11.71 10.30
N PRO A 180 -7.01 11.81 9.11
CA PRO A 180 -7.52 12.68 8.06
C PRO A 180 -8.83 12.19 7.41
N PHE A 181 -9.20 10.91 7.60
CA PHE A 181 -10.32 10.28 6.90
C PHE A 181 -11.56 10.25 7.79
N SER A 182 -12.59 11.00 7.41
CA SER A 182 -13.89 11.06 8.09
C SER A 182 -15.00 11.21 7.06
N PRO A 183 -16.23 10.71 7.34
CA PRO A 183 -17.40 10.97 6.50
C PRO A 183 -17.74 12.46 6.36
N ASP A 184 -17.33 13.28 7.34
CA ASP A 184 -17.67 14.71 7.47
C ASP A 184 -16.74 15.63 6.67
N ILE A 185 -15.72 15.10 6.02
CA ILE A 185 -14.81 15.89 5.16
C ILE A 185 -15.58 16.40 3.94
N GLU A 186 -15.42 17.69 3.64
CA GLU A 186 -16.03 18.31 2.46
C GLU A 186 -15.55 17.59 1.18
N PRO A 187 -16.46 17.18 0.29
CA PRO A 187 -16.10 16.42 -0.89
C PRO A 187 -15.35 17.28 -1.93
N TYR A 188 -14.31 16.69 -2.54
CA TYR A 188 -13.55 17.28 -3.65
C TYR A 188 -14.43 17.58 -4.88
N ILE A 189 -15.41 16.70 -5.14
CA ILE A 189 -16.49 16.91 -6.11
C ILE A 189 -17.81 16.72 -5.39
N SER A 190 -18.70 17.71 -5.48
CA SER A 190 -20.03 17.68 -4.86
C SER A 190 -20.81 16.45 -5.29
N ARG A 191 -21.46 15.82 -4.31
CA ARG A 191 -22.36 14.68 -4.52
C ARG A 191 -23.75 15.17 -4.91
N SER A 192 -24.49 14.28 -5.53
CA SER A 192 -25.89 14.50 -5.89
C SER A 192 -26.72 13.33 -5.40
N ASP A 193 -27.88 13.59 -4.81
CA ASP A 193 -28.79 12.52 -4.38
C ASP A 193 -29.40 11.72 -5.53
N GLN A 194 -29.33 12.28 -6.74
CA GLN A 194 -29.88 11.64 -7.94
C GLN A 194 -28.87 10.74 -8.67
N ILE A 195 -27.57 10.92 -8.44
CA ILE A 195 -26.50 10.24 -9.18
C ILE A 195 -25.64 9.46 -8.19
N VAL A 196 -25.57 8.14 -8.36
CA VAL A 196 -24.65 7.32 -7.57
C VAL A 196 -23.23 7.44 -8.13
N THR A 197 -22.33 8.01 -7.34
CA THR A 197 -20.94 8.22 -7.73
C THR A 197 -20.06 7.07 -7.26
N ILE A 198 -19.35 6.45 -8.20
CA ILE A 198 -18.35 5.42 -7.97
C ILE A 198 -16.97 6.09 -8.06
N LEU A 199 -16.05 5.77 -7.14
CA LEU A 199 -14.67 6.23 -7.17
C LEU A 199 -13.70 5.05 -7.33
N PHE A 200 -12.77 5.19 -8.25
CA PHE A 200 -11.52 4.45 -8.28
C PHE A 200 -10.39 5.42 -7.88
N LEU A 201 -9.51 5.00 -6.95
CA LEU A 201 -8.31 5.75 -6.59
C LEU A 201 -7.10 4.84 -6.54
N GLY A 202 -6.07 5.14 -7.34
CA GLY A 202 -4.84 4.37 -7.38
C GLY A 202 -4.02 4.57 -8.66
N ARG A 203 -2.89 3.86 -8.75
CA ARG A 203 -2.06 3.91 -9.96
C ARG A 203 -2.79 3.35 -11.17
N LEU A 204 -2.73 4.05 -12.31
CA LEU A 204 -3.34 3.62 -13.56
C LEU A 204 -2.44 2.59 -14.25
N GLU A 205 -2.49 1.35 -13.78
CA GLU A 205 -1.74 0.19 -14.25
C GLU A 205 -2.69 -0.99 -14.50
N TYR A 206 -2.39 -1.83 -15.48
CA TYR A 206 -3.20 -3.00 -15.85
C TYR A 206 -3.65 -3.84 -14.65
N ARG A 207 -2.71 -4.13 -13.72
CA ARG A 207 -3.00 -4.95 -12.54
C ARG A 207 -4.07 -4.36 -11.60
N LYS A 208 -4.34 -3.06 -11.68
CA LYS A 208 -5.39 -2.39 -10.89
C LYS A 208 -6.80 -2.60 -11.41
N GLY A 209 -6.95 -3.22 -12.60
CA GLY A 209 -8.21 -3.71 -13.10
C GLY A 209 -9.17 -2.63 -13.60
N ILE A 210 -8.66 -1.45 -14.00
CA ILE A 210 -9.53 -0.36 -14.52
C ILE A 210 -10.28 -0.81 -15.77
N ASP A 211 -9.68 -1.57 -16.67
CA ASP A 211 -10.37 -2.07 -17.86
C ASP A 211 -11.62 -2.93 -17.49
N ILE A 212 -11.54 -3.68 -16.37
CA ILE A 212 -12.67 -4.46 -15.85
C ILE A 212 -13.76 -3.53 -15.28
N LEU A 213 -13.35 -2.47 -14.58
CA LEU A 213 -14.27 -1.46 -14.05
C LEU A 213 -15.00 -0.73 -15.19
N LEU A 214 -14.27 -0.32 -16.25
CA LEU A 214 -14.88 0.32 -17.43
C LEU A 214 -15.93 -0.57 -18.10
N GLN A 215 -15.66 -1.87 -18.25
CA GLN A 215 -16.61 -2.83 -18.81
C GLN A 215 -17.85 -3.00 -17.91
N ALA A 216 -17.67 -3.10 -16.60
CA ALA A 216 -18.78 -3.18 -15.64
C ALA A 216 -19.62 -1.88 -15.63
N PHE A 217 -18.93 -0.72 -15.65
CA PHE A 217 -19.56 0.59 -15.68
C PHE A 217 -20.35 0.82 -16.98
N SER A 218 -19.80 0.43 -18.13
CA SER A 218 -20.52 0.49 -19.41
C SER A 218 -21.84 -0.29 -19.38
N LYS A 219 -21.87 -1.46 -18.72
CA LYS A 219 -23.14 -2.22 -18.54
C LYS A 219 -24.15 -1.46 -17.70
N LEU A 220 -23.70 -0.74 -16.65
CA LEU A 220 -24.59 0.10 -15.84
C LEU A 220 -25.21 1.23 -16.67
N VAL A 221 -24.38 1.94 -17.45
CA VAL A 221 -24.83 3.03 -18.32
C VAL A 221 -25.81 2.52 -19.37
N ASN A 222 -25.51 1.41 -20.04
CA ASN A 222 -26.38 0.80 -21.05
C ASN A 222 -27.73 0.31 -20.50
N GLN A 223 -27.81 0.09 -19.18
CA GLN A 223 -29.06 -0.25 -18.49
C GLN A 223 -29.73 0.97 -17.84
N ASN A 224 -29.31 2.18 -18.22
CA ASN A 224 -29.87 3.47 -17.79
C ASN A 224 -29.80 3.73 -16.28
N TYR A 225 -28.82 3.15 -15.57
CA TYR A 225 -28.55 3.57 -14.19
C TYR A 225 -27.97 4.98 -14.17
N ASN A 226 -28.48 5.82 -13.27
CA ASN A 226 -27.95 7.18 -13.09
C ASN A 226 -26.69 7.14 -12.24
N VAL A 227 -25.55 6.95 -12.90
CA VAL A 227 -24.25 6.72 -12.28
C VAL A 227 -23.17 7.62 -12.87
N ARG A 228 -22.17 7.94 -12.04
CA ARG A 228 -20.95 8.65 -12.41
C ARG A 228 -19.75 7.87 -11.91
N LEU A 229 -18.67 7.82 -12.68
CA LEU A 229 -17.39 7.23 -12.28
C LEU A 229 -16.32 8.31 -12.20
N LEU A 230 -15.69 8.44 -11.03
CA LEU A 230 -14.50 9.23 -10.81
C LEU A 230 -13.27 8.32 -10.85
N ILE A 231 -12.27 8.67 -11.66
CA ILE A 231 -11.00 7.94 -11.75
C ILE A 231 -9.89 8.88 -11.29
N ALA A 232 -9.35 8.60 -10.11
CA ALA A 232 -8.27 9.36 -9.48
C ALA A 232 -6.95 8.58 -9.54
N GLY A 233 -5.90 9.26 -9.96
CA GLY A 233 -4.55 8.72 -10.04
C GLY A 233 -3.89 8.94 -11.40
N ASN A 234 -2.64 8.49 -11.48
CA ASN A 234 -1.83 8.54 -12.70
C ASN A 234 -1.09 7.22 -12.90
N GLY A 235 -0.56 6.98 -14.09
CA GLY A 235 0.18 5.75 -14.37
C GLY A 235 0.42 5.52 -15.87
N ASN A 236 1.12 4.43 -16.17
CA ASN A 236 1.55 4.13 -17.55
C ASN A 236 0.37 3.89 -18.52
N ASP A 237 -0.76 3.44 -17.99
CA ASP A 237 -1.94 3.12 -18.78
C ASP A 237 -2.94 4.29 -18.91
N ALA A 238 -2.64 5.49 -18.35
CA ALA A 238 -3.55 6.64 -18.36
C ALA A 238 -4.06 6.98 -19.77
N VAL A 239 -3.15 7.14 -20.73
CA VAL A 239 -3.50 7.46 -22.13
C VAL A 239 -4.34 6.35 -22.80
N LYS A 240 -4.06 5.09 -22.47
CA LYS A 240 -4.85 3.95 -22.96
C LYS A 240 -6.26 3.98 -22.38
N ILE A 241 -6.39 4.25 -21.08
CA ILE A 241 -7.66 4.34 -20.36
C ILE A 241 -8.52 5.45 -20.95
N GLU A 242 -7.96 6.65 -21.18
CA GLU A 242 -8.68 7.75 -21.80
C GLU A 242 -9.19 7.40 -23.21
N ARG A 243 -8.37 6.70 -24.01
CA ARG A 243 -8.81 6.21 -25.34
C ARG A 243 -9.96 5.22 -25.22
N ASN A 244 -9.89 4.29 -24.27
CA ASN A 244 -10.95 3.31 -24.03
C ASN A 244 -12.25 4.00 -23.62
N ILE A 245 -12.20 5.00 -22.72
CA ILE A 245 -13.37 5.79 -22.29
C ILE A 245 -14.02 6.47 -23.50
N LYS A 246 -13.23 7.12 -24.35
CA LYS A 246 -13.75 7.78 -25.58
C LYS A 246 -14.37 6.78 -26.55
N SER A 247 -13.72 5.63 -26.79
CA SER A 247 -14.22 4.61 -27.71
C SER A 247 -15.52 3.96 -27.24
N MET A 248 -15.76 3.90 -25.94
CA MET A 248 -16.97 3.38 -25.33
C MET A 248 -18.09 4.42 -25.16
N ASN A 249 -17.87 5.67 -25.56
CA ASN A 249 -18.79 6.82 -25.41
C ASN A 249 -19.30 7.01 -23.96
N LEU A 250 -18.44 6.84 -22.98
CA LEU A 250 -18.79 6.93 -21.54
C LEU A 250 -18.58 8.37 -21.03
N SER A 251 -19.56 9.24 -21.32
CA SER A 251 -19.53 10.67 -20.90
C SER A 251 -19.68 10.88 -19.39
N GLN A 252 -20.15 9.88 -18.65
CA GLN A 252 -20.34 9.91 -17.19
C GLN A 252 -19.06 9.65 -16.40
N ILE A 253 -17.91 9.52 -17.06
CA ILE A 253 -16.61 9.30 -16.45
C ILE A 253 -15.82 10.61 -16.37
N ILE A 254 -15.30 10.90 -15.18
CA ILE A 254 -14.43 12.05 -14.92
C ILE A 254 -13.05 11.54 -14.50
N MET A 255 -12.03 11.88 -15.30
CA MET A 255 -10.64 11.64 -14.96
C MET A 255 -10.13 12.78 -14.09
N LEU A 256 -9.80 12.51 -12.82
CA LEU A 256 -9.31 13.53 -11.87
C LEU A 256 -7.80 13.75 -11.95
N GLY A 257 -7.07 12.83 -12.61
CA GLY A 257 -5.61 12.89 -12.63
C GLY A 257 -4.99 12.56 -11.27
N HIS A 258 -3.83 13.11 -11.02
CA HIS A 258 -3.13 12.96 -9.73
C HIS A 258 -3.89 13.71 -8.63
N ILE A 259 -4.07 13.06 -7.49
CA ILE A 259 -4.63 13.64 -6.28
C ILE A 259 -3.51 13.73 -5.23
N ASP A 260 -3.32 14.90 -4.67
CA ASP A 260 -2.37 15.10 -3.57
C ASP A 260 -2.86 14.40 -2.30
N GLU A 261 -1.93 14.03 -1.42
CA GLU A 261 -2.26 13.32 -0.18
C GLU A 261 -3.23 14.11 0.71
N SER A 262 -3.12 15.45 0.72
CA SER A 262 -4.04 16.36 1.44
C SER A 262 -5.48 16.30 0.94
N ASP A 263 -5.69 16.03 -0.36
CA ASP A 263 -7.02 16.04 -0.99
C ASP A 263 -7.66 14.64 -1.04
N LYS A 264 -6.90 13.63 -0.63
CA LYS A 264 -7.30 12.23 -0.73
C LYS A 264 -8.58 11.92 0.08
N ALA A 265 -8.69 12.47 1.29
CA ALA A 265 -9.87 12.32 2.12
C ALA A 265 -11.11 12.94 1.46
N ALA A 266 -10.98 14.15 0.91
CA ALA A 266 -12.03 14.83 0.15
C ALA A 266 -12.41 14.06 -1.14
N CYS A 267 -11.45 13.37 -1.74
CA CYS A 267 -11.72 12.52 -2.89
C CYS A 267 -12.59 11.30 -2.50
N TYR A 268 -12.32 10.64 -1.36
CA TYR A 268 -13.16 9.55 -0.87
C TYR A 268 -14.58 10.02 -0.54
N THR A 269 -14.74 11.17 0.09
CA THR A 269 -16.07 11.70 0.44
C THR A 269 -16.88 12.12 -0.79
N SER A 270 -16.25 12.31 -1.96
CA SER A 270 -16.91 12.61 -3.23
C SER A 270 -17.71 11.44 -3.82
N CYS A 271 -17.59 10.22 -3.29
CA CYS A 271 -18.30 9.07 -3.84
C CYS A 271 -19.32 8.45 -2.89
N ASP A 272 -20.21 7.64 -3.45
CA ASP A 272 -21.16 6.78 -2.74
C ASP A 272 -20.64 5.36 -2.60
N ILE A 273 -19.75 4.93 -3.51
CA ILE A 273 -19.14 3.59 -3.55
C ILE A 273 -17.67 3.74 -3.95
N PHE A 274 -16.78 3.19 -3.17
CA PHE A 274 -15.39 3.03 -3.56
C PHE A 274 -15.18 1.68 -4.24
N CYS A 275 -14.47 1.65 -5.36
CA CYS A 275 -14.23 0.43 -6.14
C CYS A 275 -12.75 0.21 -6.42
N SER A 276 -12.21 -0.94 -5.98
CA SER A 276 -10.83 -1.35 -6.25
C SER A 276 -10.78 -2.77 -6.85
N PRO A 277 -10.91 -2.91 -8.19
CA PRO A 277 -11.01 -4.20 -8.86
C PRO A 277 -9.66 -4.81 -9.23
N ALA A 278 -8.64 -4.63 -8.39
CA ALA A 278 -7.28 -5.06 -8.66
C ALA A 278 -7.18 -6.57 -8.93
N LEU A 279 -6.55 -6.93 -10.05
CA LEU A 279 -6.46 -8.30 -10.53
C LEU A 279 -5.52 -9.14 -9.66
N TYR A 280 -4.36 -8.57 -9.29
CA TYR A 280 -3.30 -9.22 -8.49
C TYR A 280 -2.35 -8.18 -7.89
N GLY A 281 -1.42 -8.65 -7.05
CA GLY A 281 -0.34 -7.83 -6.49
C GLY A 281 -0.78 -6.87 -5.39
N GLU A 282 -1.91 -7.15 -4.74
CA GLU A 282 -2.36 -6.46 -3.54
C GLU A 282 -2.09 -7.31 -2.31
N SER A 283 -1.34 -6.75 -1.38
CA SER A 283 -0.94 -7.47 -0.17
C SER A 283 -1.82 -7.16 1.03
N PHE A 284 -2.42 -5.97 1.07
CA PHE A 284 -3.32 -5.54 2.15
C PHE A 284 -4.48 -4.69 1.65
N GLY A 285 -4.20 -3.51 1.08
CA GLY A 285 -5.23 -2.60 0.57
C GLY A 285 -5.49 -1.38 1.46
N ILE A 286 -4.45 -0.59 1.73
CA ILE A 286 -4.58 0.66 2.51
C ILE A 286 -5.71 1.55 1.96
N VAL A 287 -5.85 1.68 0.64
CA VAL A 287 -6.91 2.48 0.01
C VAL A 287 -8.33 1.99 0.34
N LEU A 288 -8.52 0.70 0.66
CA LEU A 288 -9.81 0.20 1.12
C LEU A 288 -10.09 0.68 2.55
N VAL A 289 -9.07 0.64 3.40
CA VAL A 289 -9.19 1.09 4.80
C VAL A 289 -9.45 2.59 4.88
N GLU A 290 -8.79 3.39 4.04
CA GLU A 290 -9.02 4.83 3.91
C GLU A 290 -10.47 5.13 3.46
N ALA A 291 -10.97 4.41 2.43
CA ALA A 291 -12.35 4.52 1.98
C ALA A 291 -13.36 4.13 3.09
N MET A 292 -13.08 3.05 3.81
CA MET A 292 -13.89 2.60 4.94
C MET A 292 -13.91 3.64 6.06
N ALA A 293 -12.76 4.21 6.42
CA ALA A 293 -12.66 5.28 7.42
C ALA A 293 -13.45 6.53 7.00
N SER A 294 -13.51 6.83 5.69
CA SER A 294 -14.33 7.89 5.12
C SER A 294 -15.82 7.53 5.01
N GLY A 295 -16.26 6.40 5.59
CA GLY A 295 -17.65 5.97 5.58
C GLY A 295 -18.17 5.50 4.21
N ARG A 296 -17.26 5.11 3.30
CA ARG A 296 -17.65 4.66 1.97
C ARG A 296 -17.71 3.12 1.92
N PRO A 297 -18.85 2.54 1.48
CA PRO A 297 -18.90 1.12 1.18
C PRO A 297 -17.90 0.78 0.07
N VAL A 298 -17.20 -0.34 0.23
CA VAL A 298 -16.09 -0.74 -0.63
C VAL A 298 -16.48 -1.96 -1.44
N ILE A 299 -16.29 -1.90 -2.76
CA ILE A 299 -16.29 -3.07 -3.65
C ILE A 299 -14.86 -3.34 -4.07
N ALA A 300 -14.41 -4.58 -3.93
CA ALA A 300 -13.05 -4.95 -4.28
C ALA A 300 -13.00 -6.32 -4.98
N ALA A 301 -11.93 -6.58 -5.73
CA ALA A 301 -11.68 -7.90 -6.25
C ALA A 301 -11.27 -8.86 -5.12
N ALA A 302 -11.76 -10.11 -5.16
CA ALA A 302 -11.46 -11.16 -4.19
C ALA A 302 -10.03 -11.71 -4.34
N ASN A 303 -9.03 -10.82 -4.38
CA ASN A 303 -7.63 -11.21 -4.30
C ASN A 303 -7.20 -11.48 -2.86
N LYS A 304 -6.05 -12.13 -2.66
CA LYS A 304 -5.58 -12.57 -1.33
C LYS A 304 -5.44 -11.42 -0.32
N GLY A 305 -5.04 -10.21 -0.77
CA GLY A 305 -4.86 -9.06 0.12
C GLY A 305 -6.19 -8.47 0.58
N TYR A 306 -7.15 -8.33 -0.32
CA TYR A 306 -8.42 -7.65 -0.06
C TYR A 306 -9.46 -8.52 0.64
N SER A 307 -9.47 -9.83 0.35
CA SER A 307 -10.49 -10.75 0.88
C SER A 307 -10.54 -10.78 2.39
N LYS A 308 -9.42 -10.50 3.09
CA LYS A 308 -9.39 -10.46 4.55
C LYS A 308 -9.97 -9.18 5.13
N LEU A 309 -9.87 -8.06 4.43
CA LEU A 309 -10.43 -6.79 4.87
C LEU A 309 -11.96 -6.78 4.76
N LEU A 310 -12.49 -7.43 3.73
CA LEU A 310 -13.94 -7.47 3.43
C LEU A 310 -14.58 -8.80 3.86
N GLN A 311 -14.29 -9.25 5.06
CA GLN A 311 -14.94 -10.42 5.66
C GLN A 311 -16.29 -10.06 6.29
N SER A 312 -17.04 -11.09 6.74
CA SER A 312 -18.32 -10.91 7.41
C SER A 312 -19.35 -10.19 6.53
N LYS A 313 -19.91 -9.07 6.97
CA LYS A 313 -20.93 -8.30 6.26
C LYS A 313 -20.51 -7.86 4.87
N ALA A 314 -19.26 -7.47 4.69
CA ALA A 314 -18.75 -6.95 3.42
C ALA A 314 -18.31 -8.04 2.42
N ASN A 315 -18.39 -9.32 2.77
CA ASN A 315 -18.04 -10.40 1.83
C ASN A 315 -18.87 -10.35 0.53
N LEU A 316 -20.09 -9.85 0.60
CA LEU A 316 -20.97 -9.65 -0.58
C LEU A 316 -20.41 -8.61 -1.58
N CYS A 317 -19.46 -7.78 -1.15
CA CYS A 317 -18.81 -6.75 -1.96
C CYS A 317 -17.54 -7.25 -2.66
N LEU A 318 -17.16 -8.51 -2.47
CA LEU A 318 -16.03 -9.13 -3.15
C LEU A 318 -16.45 -9.63 -4.52
N ALA A 319 -15.82 -9.10 -5.57
CA ALA A 319 -16.01 -9.52 -6.95
C ALA A 319 -14.89 -10.47 -7.39
N LYS A 320 -15.19 -11.44 -8.25
CA LYS A 320 -14.18 -12.32 -8.82
C LYS A 320 -13.16 -11.53 -9.63
N PRO A 321 -11.85 -11.67 -9.37
CA PRO A 321 -10.82 -10.93 -10.10
C PRO A 321 -10.93 -11.14 -11.62
N GLY A 322 -10.94 -10.05 -12.38
CA GLY A 322 -11.04 -10.08 -13.84
C GLY A 322 -12.44 -10.33 -14.42
N ASP A 323 -13.45 -10.50 -13.58
CA ASP A 323 -14.82 -10.74 -14.02
C ASP A 323 -15.65 -9.44 -13.96
N ALA A 324 -15.80 -8.79 -15.13
CA ALA A 324 -16.60 -7.56 -15.25
C ALA A 324 -18.13 -7.81 -15.05
N GLY A 325 -18.58 -9.04 -15.25
CA GLY A 325 -19.99 -9.41 -15.01
C GLY A 325 -20.28 -9.49 -13.52
N ASP A 326 -19.43 -10.13 -12.75
CA ASP A 326 -19.59 -10.22 -11.31
C ASP A 326 -19.39 -8.84 -10.66
N LEU A 327 -18.37 -8.06 -11.10
CA LEU A 327 -18.19 -6.68 -10.63
C LEU A 327 -19.43 -5.81 -10.89
N TYR A 328 -20.03 -5.92 -12.09
CA TYR A 328 -21.29 -5.25 -12.41
C TYR A 328 -22.42 -5.62 -11.43
N LEU A 329 -22.57 -6.91 -11.10
CA LEU A 329 -23.61 -7.35 -10.16
C LEU A 329 -23.40 -6.78 -8.75
N LYS A 330 -22.15 -6.72 -8.27
CA LYS A 330 -21.81 -6.12 -6.97
C LYS A 330 -22.10 -4.62 -6.96
N LEU A 331 -21.68 -3.89 -8.01
CA LEU A 331 -21.95 -2.46 -8.15
C LEU A 331 -23.46 -2.20 -8.21
N ARG A 332 -24.18 -2.92 -9.07
CA ARG A 332 -25.64 -2.80 -9.20
C ARG A 332 -26.33 -2.97 -7.85
N ASN A 333 -25.96 -3.98 -7.07
CA ASN A 333 -26.57 -4.23 -5.75
C ASN A 333 -26.45 -3.02 -4.83
N LEU A 334 -25.27 -2.39 -4.77
CA LEU A 334 -25.07 -1.18 -3.96
C LEU A 334 -25.73 0.06 -4.58
N ILE A 335 -25.84 0.16 -5.90
CA ILE A 335 -26.48 1.29 -6.58
C ILE A 335 -27.97 1.35 -6.24
N VAL A 336 -28.67 0.21 -6.29
CA VAL A 336 -30.12 0.16 -6.07
C VAL A 336 -30.51 0.12 -4.58
N ASN A 337 -29.56 -0.18 -3.67
CA ASN A 337 -29.86 -0.34 -2.25
C ASN A 337 -29.11 0.70 -1.40
N ARG A 338 -29.75 1.86 -1.19
CA ARG A 338 -29.20 2.95 -0.38
C ARG A 338 -28.94 2.50 1.07
N ASN A 339 -29.88 1.81 1.69
CA ASN A 339 -29.75 1.36 3.08
C ASN A 339 -28.53 0.44 3.26
N LEU A 340 -28.29 -0.44 2.28
CA LEU A 340 -27.11 -1.30 2.31
C LEU A 340 -25.81 -0.51 2.18
N ARG A 341 -25.77 0.57 1.37
CA ARG A 341 -24.60 1.46 1.30
C ARG A 341 -24.33 2.12 2.66
N GLU A 342 -25.37 2.63 3.30
CA GLU A 342 -25.26 3.27 4.62
C GLU A 342 -24.81 2.27 5.70
N GLU A 343 -25.39 1.08 5.72
CA GLU A 343 -25.01 0.00 6.65
C GLU A 343 -23.56 -0.44 6.47
N LEU A 344 -23.11 -0.61 5.23
CA LEU A 344 -21.73 -1.01 4.93
C LEU A 344 -20.73 0.14 5.17
N GLY A 345 -21.13 1.38 4.93
CA GLY A 345 -20.34 2.55 5.26
C GLY A 345 -20.09 2.66 6.76
N GLN A 346 -21.15 2.50 7.58
CA GLN A 346 -21.03 2.52 9.04
C GLN A 346 -20.20 1.33 9.57
N TRP A 347 -20.43 0.13 9.02
CA TRP A 347 -19.58 -1.03 9.34
C TRP A 347 -18.12 -0.77 8.99
N GLY A 348 -17.86 -0.13 7.84
CA GLY A 348 -16.52 0.21 7.38
C GLY A 348 -15.76 1.12 8.34
N ILE A 349 -16.42 2.14 8.88
CA ILE A 349 -15.84 3.06 9.87
C ILE A 349 -15.36 2.28 11.10
N GLU A 350 -16.20 1.39 11.65
CA GLU A 350 -15.82 0.60 12.83
C GLU A 350 -14.71 -0.40 12.53
N GLU A 351 -14.73 -1.04 11.36
CA GLU A 351 -13.70 -1.98 10.95
C GLU A 351 -12.35 -1.30 10.72
N ALA A 352 -12.36 -0.09 10.10
CA ALA A 352 -11.14 0.68 9.81
C ALA A 352 -10.38 1.05 11.10
N LYS A 353 -11.05 1.29 12.22
CA LYS A 353 -10.41 1.60 13.51
C LYS A 353 -9.38 0.56 13.95
N LYS A 354 -9.53 -0.70 13.53
CA LYS A 354 -8.57 -1.78 13.84
C LYS A 354 -7.20 -1.55 13.23
N TYR A 355 -7.12 -0.74 12.17
CA TYR A 355 -5.92 -0.46 11.38
C TYR A 355 -5.32 0.91 11.67
N GLN A 356 -5.97 1.70 12.52
CA GLN A 356 -5.44 2.98 13.00
C GLN A 356 -4.09 2.79 13.66
N CYS A 357 -3.13 3.63 13.30
CA CYS A 357 -1.74 3.47 13.72
C CYS A 357 -1.60 3.48 15.27
N SER A 358 -2.31 4.38 15.96
CA SER A 358 -2.33 4.44 17.44
C SER A 358 -2.79 3.13 18.10
N ASN A 359 -3.64 2.36 17.42
CA ASN A 359 -4.14 1.07 17.93
C ASN A 359 -3.19 -0.10 17.64
N LEU A 360 -2.32 0.03 16.64
CA LEU A 360 -1.41 -1.03 16.21
C LEU A 360 0.02 -0.85 16.68
N ILE A 361 0.45 0.38 16.97
CA ILE A 361 1.86 0.69 17.22
C ILE A 361 2.47 -0.09 18.37
N HIS A 362 1.70 -0.37 19.43
CA HIS A 362 2.15 -1.17 20.57
C HIS A 362 2.57 -2.59 20.15
N LYS A 363 1.93 -3.17 19.12
CA LYS A 363 2.31 -4.50 18.61
C LYS A 363 3.66 -4.46 17.88
N TYR A 364 3.95 -3.36 17.17
CA TYR A 364 5.28 -3.16 16.57
C TYR A 364 6.34 -2.99 17.63
N ILE A 365 6.05 -2.20 18.68
CA ILE A 365 6.96 -1.98 19.82
C ILE A 365 7.27 -3.30 20.52
N ASN A 366 6.26 -4.12 20.81
CA ASN A 366 6.45 -5.44 21.43
C ASN A 366 7.35 -6.35 20.57
N ILE A 367 7.15 -6.35 19.24
CA ILE A 367 8.02 -7.13 18.33
C ILE A 367 9.47 -6.63 18.39
N TYR A 368 9.70 -5.32 18.53
CA TYR A 368 11.05 -4.77 18.66
C TYR A 368 11.69 -5.15 20.00
N GLU A 369 10.93 -5.11 21.09
CA GLU A 369 11.37 -5.51 22.44
C GLU A 369 11.71 -7.00 22.48
N ASP A 370 10.83 -7.86 21.97
CA ASP A 370 11.09 -9.30 21.85
C ASP A 370 12.36 -9.59 21.03
N ALA A 371 12.58 -8.84 19.93
CA ALA A 371 13.77 -9.03 19.10
C ALA A 371 15.06 -8.54 19.78
N LEU A 372 14.99 -7.49 20.62
CA LEU A 372 16.11 -7.01 21.43
C LEU A 372 16.49 -8.04 22.49
N ASP A 373 15.50 -8.63 23.17
CA ASP A 373 15.74 -9.62 24.22
C ASP A 373 16.29 -10.94 23.65
N PHE A 374 15.85 -11.32 22.46
CA PHE A 374 16.36 -12.51 21.76
C PHE A 374 17.84 -12.38 21.34
N LYS A 375 18.32 -11.14 21.07
CA LYS A 375 19.68 -10.89 20.63
C LYS A 375 20.67 -10.69 21.79
N ARG A 376 20.20 -10.43 22.99
CA ARG A 376 20.99 -10.37 24.23
C ARG A 376 21.36 -11.76 24.71
#